data_628d36127dec988b70a44055dfdee638
#
_entry.id   628d36127dec988b70a44055dfdee638
#
_cell.length_a   1.000
_cell.length_b   1.000
_cell.length_c   1.000
_cell.angle_alpha   90.00
_cell.angle_beta   90.00
_cell.angle_gamma   90.00
#
_symmetry.space_group_name_H-M   'P 1'
#
loop_
_entity.id
_entity.type
_entity.pdbx_description
1 polymer ?
#
loop_
_entity_poly.entity_id
_entity_poly.type
_entity_poly.pdbx_seq_one_letter_code
_entity_poly.pdbx_strand_id
1 'polypeptide(L)'
;MQMKTEYLKSAESFVQFLKRSCSNFHVVKECCERLTSSGFRRVSEKTTWGKSVEPMGKYFFTRNESAVVAIAVGGHYKEGNGYSIVAAHTDSPYLRLKPISKIQSNGYCQLGVETYGGGIWSSWLDRDLGIAGRVFVHVNWIYYL
;
A
#
# COMPACT_ATOMS: atom_id res chain seq x y z
N MET A 1 14.28 -8.87 30.69
CA MET A 1 13.04 -8.08 30.69
C MET A 1 12.98 -7.09 29.53
N GLN A 2 14.06 -6.39 29.23
CA GLN A 2 14.14 -5.38 28.14
C GLN A 2 13.86 -5.93 26.73
N MET A 3 14.46 -7.08 26.33
CA MET A 3 14.21 -7.74 25.03
C MET A 3 12.75 -8.12 24.82
N LYS A 4 12.06 -8.65 25.86
CA LYS A 4 10.63 -9.02 25.75
C LYS A 4 9.75 -7.81 25.42
N THR A 5 10.09 -6.64 25.94
CA THR A 5 9.39 -5.38 25.66
C THR A 5 9.59 -4.90 24.22
N GLU A 6 10.78 -5.12 23.64
CA GLU A 6 11.10 -4.74 22.27
C GLU A 6 10.35 -5.61 21.25
N TYR A 7 10.30 -6.92 21.47
CA TYR A 7 9.49 -7.82 20.63
C TYR A 7 8.01 -7.48 20.66
N LEU A 8 7.47 -7.15 21.84
CA LEU A 8 6.07 -6.73 21.95
C LEU A 8 5.79 -5.44 21.17
N LYS A 9 6.66 -4.43 21.29
CA LYS A 9 6.51 -3.20 20.52
C LYS A 9 6.55 -3.44 19.00
N SER A 10 7.45 -4.31 18.53
CA SER A 10 7.53 -4.68 17.12
C SER A 10 6.26 -5.40 16.65
N ALA A 11 5.75 -6.33 17.44
CA ALA A 11 4.50 -7.02 17.16
C ALA A 11 3.30 -6.07 17.14
N GLU A 12 3.20 -5.14 18.10
CA GLU A 12 2.17 -4.10 18.12
C GLU A 12 2.24 -3.19 16.89
N SER A 13 3.45 -2.75 16.51
CA SER A 13 3.66 -1.95 15.29
C SER A 13 3.21 -2.71 14.04
N PHE A 14 3.48 -4.01 13.96
CA PHE A 14 3.03 -4.83 12.85
C PHE A 14 1.51 -4.98 12.82
N VAL A 15 0.88 -5.22 13.96
CA VAL A 15 -0.60 -5.29 14.07
C VAL A 15 -1.23 -3.98 13.64
N GLN A 16 -0.67 -2.83 14.04
CA GLN A 16 -1.15 -1.52 13.60
C GLN A 16 -0.99 -1.32 12.09
N PHE A 17 0.14 -1.76 11.53
CA PHE A 17 0.34 -1.75 10.07
C PHE A 17 -0.75 -2.56 9.36
N LEU A 18 -1.03 -3.80 9.80
CA LEU A 18 -2.08 -4.64 9.21
C LEU A 18 -3.46 -3.99 9.29
N LYS A 19 -3.81 -3.41 10.45
CA LYS A 19 -5.11 -2.73 10.64
C LYS A 19 -5.31 -1.55 9.69
N ARG A 20 -4.24 -0.82 9.35
CA ARG A 20 -4.27 0.33 8.45
C ARG A 20 -4.14 -0.05 6.97
N SER A 21 -3.74 -1.29 6.67
CA SER A 21 -3.38 -1.78 5.35
C SER A 21 -4.47 -2.65 4.72
N CYS A 22 -5.73 -2.22 4.81
CA CYS A 22 -6.89 -3.01 4.37
C CYS A 22 -7.10 -3.09 2.84
N SER A 23 -6.34 -2.34 2.04
CA SER A 23 -6.25 -2.46 0.58
C SER A 23 -4.85 -2.07 0.11
N ASN A 24 -4.49 -2.38 -1.15
CA ASN A 24 -3.20 -1.98 -1.73
C ASN A 24 -2.97 -0.46 -1.67
N PHE A 25 -4.01 0.36 -1.81
CA PHE A 25 -3.92 1.82 -1.67
C PHE A 25 -3.59 2.23 -0.23
N HIS A 26 -4.20 1.58 0.75
CA HIS A 26 -3.93 1.82 2.16
C HIS A 26 -2.52 1.35 2.55
N VAL A 27 -2.04 0.22 2.01
CA VAL A 27 -0.66 -0.22 2.20
C VAL A 27 0.31 0.84 1.72
N VAL A 28 0.14 1.36 0.50
CA VAL A 28 1.02 2.39 -0.05
C VAL A 28 0.96 3.67 0.78
N LYS A 29 -0.22 4.09 1.22
CA LYS A 29 -0.38 5.26 2.10
C LYS A 29 0.40 5.08 3.40
N GLU A 30 0.22 3.96 4.10
CA GLU A 30 0.93 3.66 5.36
C GLU A 30 2.45 3.57 5.15
N CYS A 31 2.90 2.97 4.04
CA CYS A 31 4.31 2.95 3.67
C CYS A 31 4.87 4.37 3.45
N CYS A 32 4.14 5.22 2.73
CA CYS A 32 4.55 6.60 2.50
C CYS A 32 4.65 7.40 3.81
N GLU A 33 3.70 7.23 4.73
CA GLU A 33 3.73 7.86 6.06
C GLU A 33 4.97 7.41 6.85
N ARG A 34 5.27 6.12 6.89
CA ARG A 34 6.45 5.54 7.56
C ARG A 34 7.76 6.01 6.93
N LEU A 35 7.84 6.02 5.59
CA LEU A 35 9.01 6.52 4.87
C LEU A 35 9.26 8.01 5.17
N THR A 36 8.22 8.84 5.13
CA THR A 36 8.31 10.26 5.47
C THR A 36 8.80 10.46 6.90
N SER A 37 8.23 9.72 7.86
CA SER A 37 8.64 9.76 9.27
C SER A 37 10.10 9.30 9.47
N SER A 38 10.62 8.48 8.55
CA SER A 38 12.01 7.99 8.55
C SER A 38 12.96 8.89 7.74
N GLY A 39 12.51 10.08 7.33
CA GLY A 39 13.32 11.09 6.63
C GLY A 39 13.46 10.85 5.13
N PHE A 40 12.62 10.01 4.53
CA PHE A 40 12.57 9.90 3.08
C PHE A 40 11.79 11.07 2.47
N ARG A 41 12.29 11.61 1.36
CA ARG A 41 11.62 12.66 0.58
C ARG A 41 10.85 12.06 -0.60
N ARG A 42 9.62 12.47 -0.78
CA ARG A 42 8.83 12.06 -1.97
C ARG A 42 9.35 12.77 -3.21
N VAL A 43 9.56 12.02 -4.28
CA VAL A 43 9.94 12.52 -5.60
C VAL A 43 8.90 12.12 -6.65
N SER A 44 8.86 12.82 -7.76
CA SER A 44 7.93 12.53 -8.86
C SER A 44 8.66 11.84 -9.99
N GLU A 45 8.13 10.73 -10.51
CA GLU A 45 8.64 10.10 -11.73
C GLU A 45 8.43 10.95 -12.99
N LYS A 46 7.55 11.96 -12.93
CA LYS A 46 7.27 12.86 -14.06
C LYS A 46 8.34 13.92 -14.29
N THR A 47 9.28 14.03 -13.36
CA THR A 47 10.37 15.01 -13.43
C THR A 47 11.72 14.32 -13.47
N THR A 48 12.69 14.91 -14.13
CA THR A 48 14.08 14.45 -14.09
C THR A 48 14.66 14.71 -12.71
N TRP A 49 15.17 13.68 -12.06
CA TRP A 49 15.71 13.81 -10.69
C TRP A 49 17.08 14.48 -10.68
N GLY A 50 17.94 14.23 -11.68
CA GLY A 50 19.23 14.88 -11.86
C GLY A 50 19.96 15.19 -10.56
N LYS A 51 20.26 16.47 -10.34
CA LYS A 51 20.95 16.95 -9.14
C LYS A 51 20.12 16.90 -7.84
N SER A 52 18.85 16.51 -7.90
CA SER A 52 17.99 16.41 -6.71
C SER A 52 18.20 15.11 -5.91
N VAL A 53 18.93 14.15 -6.48
CA VAL A 53 19.31 12.90 -5.82
C VAL A 53 20.78 12.96 -5.44
N GLU A 54 21.05 12.97 -4.14
CA GLU A 54 22.36 13.18 -3.55
C GLU A 54 22.85 11.93 -2.82
N PRO A 55 24.17 11.73 -2.67
CA PRO A 55 24.71 10.72 -1.77
C PRO A 55 24.13 10.86 -0.35
N MET A 56 23.89 9.75 0.34
CA MET A 56 23.20 9.66 1.64
C MET A 56 21.73 10.09 1.62
N GLY A 57 21.18 10.50 0.46
CA GLY A 57 19.79 10.90 0.31
C GLY A 57 18.84 9.69 0.37
N LYS A 58 17.62 9.95 0.86
CA LYS A 58 16.55 8.97 0.99
C LYS A 58 15.33 9.48 0.23
N TYR A 59 14.82 8.69 -0.71
CA TYR A 59 13.77 9.11 -1.63
C TYR A 59 12.71 8.02 -1.76
N PHE A 60 11.49 8.39 -2.09
CA PHE A 60 10.47 7.43 -2.51
C PHE A 60 9.54 8.06 -3.55
N PHE A 61 8.91 7.21 -4.34
CA PHE A 61 7.84 7.58 -5.24
C PHE A 61 6.77 6.49 -5.29
N THR A 62 5.60 6.83 -5.82
CA THR A 62 4.48 5.91 -5.95
C THR A 62 4.03 5.85 -7.40
N ARG A 63 3.50 4.70 -7.81
CA ARG A 63 2.76 4.56 -9.08
C ARG A 63 1.31 4.26 -8.77
N ASN A 64 0.42 5.08 -9.33
CA ASN A 64 -1.04 4.93 -9.17
C ASN A 64 -1.50 4.81 -7.70
N GLU A 65 -0.69 5.24 -6.73
CA GLU A 65 -0.90 5.04 -5.28
C GLU A 65 -1.15 3.57 -4.89
N SER A 66 -0.73 2.63 -5.73
CA SER A 66 -0.88 1.17 -5.52
C SER A 66 0.43 0.41 -5.51
N ALA A 67 1.53 1.08 -5.84
CA ALA A 67 2.90 0.59 -5.70
C ALA A 67 3.80 1.70 -5.16
N VAL A 68 4.80 1.34 -4.38
CA VAL A 68 5.78 2.28 -3.80
C VAL A 68 7.20 1.75 -4.05
N VAL A 69 8.10 2.66 -4.37
CA VAL A 69 9.53 2.39 -4.48
C VAL A 69 10.27 3.36 -3.57
N ALA A 70 11.12 2.84 -2.70
CA ALA A 70 11.98 3.61 -1.82
C ALA A 70 13.45 3.37 -2.19
N ILE A 71 14.24 4.43 -2.16
CA ILE A 71 15.64 4.42 -2.56
C ILE A 71 16.45 5.11 -1.47
N ALA A 72 17.49 4.45 -0.97
CA ALA A 72 18.50 5.05 -0.13
C ALA A 72 19.85 5.04 -0.88
N VAL A 73 20.41 6.20 -1.10
CA VAL A 73 21.68 6.35 -1.81
C VAL A 73 22.82 6.16 -0.83
N GLY A 74 23.71 5.22 -1.09
CA GLY A 74 24.89 4.98 -0.25
C GLY A 74 25.86 6.16 -0.26
N GLY A 75 26.54 6.39 0.87
CA GLY A 75 27.52 7.49 0.97
C GLY A 75 28.76 7.31 0.06
N HIS A 76 29.08 6.08 -0.31
CA HIS A 76 30.17 5.76 -1.22
C HIS A 76 29.67 5.35 -2.62
N TYR A 77 28.42 5.64 -2.94
CA TYR A 77 27.87 5.37 -4.25
C TYR A 77 28.64 6.11 -5.34
N LYS A 78 28.97 5.39 -6.39
CA LYS A 78 29.53 5.94 -7.64
C LYS A 78 28.69 5.44 -8.80
N GLU A 79 28.60 6.23 -9.83
CA GLU A 79 27.89 5.85 -11.06
C GLU A 79 28.47 4.54 -11.62
N GLY A 80 27.59 3.57 -11.94
CA GLY A 80 27.97 2.21 -12.34
C GLY A 80 28.03 1.18 -11.22
N ASN A 81 27.90 1.55 -9.95
CA ASN A 81 27.75 0.58 -8.86
C ASN A 81 26.43 -0.19 -8.98
N GLY A 82 26.41 -1.41 -8.44
CA GLY A 82 25.22 -2.24 -8.36
C GLY A 82 24.19 -1.76 -7.33
N TYR A 83 23.04 -2.43 -7.27
CA TYR A 83 21.94 -2.17 -6.35
C TYR A 83 21.72 -3.37 -5.43
N SER A 84 21.37 -3.09 -4.18
CA SER A 84 20.74 -4.07 -3.30
C SER A 84 19.23 -3.83 -3.35
N ILE A 85 18.45 -4.83 -3.78
CA ILE A 85 17.02 -4.70 -3.99
C ILE A 85 16.29 -5.65 -3.05
N VAL A 86 15.29 -5.12 -2.33
CA VAL A 86 14.31 -5.89 -1.58
C VAL A 86 12.95 -5.62 -2.18
N ALA A 87 12.21 -6.67 -2.53
CA ALA A 87 10.89 -6.56 -3.12
C ALA A 87 9.88 -7.40 -2.34
N ALA A 88 8.65 -6.91 -2.26
CA ALA A 88 7.53 -7.58 -1.63
C ALA A 88 6.21 -7.20 -2.32
N HIS A 89 5.17 -8.01 -2.12
CA HIS A 89 3.82 -7.70 -2.54
C HIS A 89 3.26 -6.47 -1.80
N THR A 90 2.52 -5.64 -2.54
CA THR A 90 1.72 -4.54 -1.97
C THR A 90 0.26 -4.97 -1.75
N ASP A 91 -0.23 -5.90 -2.56
CA ASP A 91 -1.61 -6.42 -2.51
C ASP A 91 -1.68 -7.74 -1.74
N SER A 92 -2.91 -8.14 -1.42
CA SER A 92 -3.23 -9.42 -0.80
C SER A 92 -4.47 -10.00 -1.49
N PRO A 93 -4.72 -11.33 -1.43
CA PRO A 93 -5.97 -11.91 -1.94
C PRO A 93 -7.18 -11.36 -1.18
N TYR A 94 -8.28 -11.08 -1.90
CA TYR A 94 -9.52 -10.57 -1.32
C TYR A 94 -10.71 -10.81 -2.25
N LEU A 95 -11.93 -10.55 -1.76
CA LEU A 95 -13.15 -10.52 -2.57
C LEU A 95 -13.28 -9.13 -3.21
N ARG A 96 -13.10 -9.05 -4.51
CA ARG A 96 -13.12 -7.82 -5.28
C ARG A 96 -14.52 -7.52 -5.79
N LEU A 97 -14.97 -6.28 -5.67
CA LEU A 97 -16.24 -5.84 -6.25
C LEU A 97 -16.20 -5.93 -7.78
N LYS A 98 -17.23 -6.52 -8.35
CA LYS A 98 -17.43 -6.48 -9.81
C LYS A 98 -17.81 -5.08 -10.27
N PRO A 99 -17.50 -4.68 -11.52
CA PRO A 99 -17.92 -3.39 -12.07
C PRO A 99 -19.45 -3.18 -12.00
N ILE A 100 -20.21 -4.24 -12.23
CA ILE A 100 -21.67 -4.28 -12.01
C ILE A 100 -21.89 -5.15 -10.77
N SER A 101 -21.93 -4.52 -9.62
CA SER A 101 -21.93 -5.23 -8.32
C SER A 101 -23.28 -5.28 -7.65
N LYS A 102 -24.22 -4.37 -7.98
CA LYS A 102 -25.53 -4.32 -7.33
C LYS A 102 -26.40 -5.50 -7.73
N ILE A 103 -26.77 -6.31 -6.74
CA ILE A 103 -27.68 -7.45 -6.89
C ILE A 103 -28.83 -7.29 -5.89
N GLN A 104 -30.04 -7.59 -6.32
CA GLN A 104 -31.20 -7.68 -5.45
C GLN A 104 -31.77 -9.09 -5.54
N SER A 105 -31.85 -9.77 -4.41
CA SER A 105 -32.42 -11.12 -4.35
C SER A 105 -33.06 -11.35 -2.98
N ASN A 106 -34.25 -11.94 -2.96
CA ASN A 106 -34.98 -12.32 -1.75
C ASN A 106 -35.14 -11.17 -0.72
N GLY A 107 -35.32 -9.92 -1.20
CA GLY A 107 -35.44 -8.76 -0.33
C GLY A 107 -34.12 -8.20 0.23
N TYR A 108 -33.00 -8.77 -0.14
CA TYR A 108 -31.66 -8.30 0.27
C TYR A 108 -30.95 -7.53 -0.83
N CYS A 109 -30.23 -6.49 -0.43
CA CYS A 109 -29.23 -5.83 -1.27
C CYS A 109 -27.90 -6.59 -1.13
N GLN A 110 -27.38 -7.06 -2.24
CA GLN A 110 -26.12 -7.82 -2.29
C GLN A 110 -25.11 -7.12 -3.18
N LEU A 111 -23.84 -7.36 -2.92
CA LEU A 111 -22.74 -6.91 -3.76
C LEU A 111 -22.13 -8.11 -4.50
N GLY A 112 -22.16 -8.06 -5.83
CA GLY A 112 -21.49 -9.04 -6.67
C GLY A 112 -19.98 -8.90 -6.53
N VAL A 113 -19.30 -9.99 -6.18
CA VAL A 113 -17.85 -10.03 -5.99
C VAL A 113 -17.22 -11.12 -6.84
N GLU A 114 -15.92 -10.99 -7.07
CA GLU A 114 -15.06 -12.00 -7.66
C GLU A 114 -13.88 -12.26 -6.74
N THR A 115 -13.30 -13.45 -6.79
CA THR A 115 -12.08 -13.77 -6.08
C THR A 115 -10.88 -13.15 -6.79
N TYR A 116 -10.01 -12.49 -6.04
CA TYR A 116 -8.76 -11.93 -6.53
C TYR A 116 -7.58 -12.59 -5.83
N GLY A 117 -6.64 -13.13 -6.61
CA GLY A 117 -5.48 -13.85 -6.11
C GLY A 117 -5.79 -15.27 -5.64
N GLY A 118 -4.83 -15.90 -4.98
CA GLY A 118 -4.94 -17.24 -4.40
C GLY A 118 -5.34 -17.18 -2.93
N GLY A 119 -6.40 -17.88 -2.53
CA GLY A 119 -6.86 -17.88 -1.16
C GLY A 119 -7.76 -19.07 -0.82
N ILE A 120 -7.92 -19.38 0.46
CA ILE A 120 -8.87 -20.37 0.99
C ILE A 120 -10.22 -19.66 1.13
N TRP A 121 -10.98 -19.61 0.05
CA TRP A 121 -12.19 -18.79 -0.05
C TRP A 121 -13.32 -19.24 0.87
N SER A 122 -13.37 -20.51 1.24
CA SER A 122 -14.32 -21.03 2.22
C SER A 122 -14.17 -20.36 3.60
N SER A 123 -12.98 -19.89 3.97
CA SER A 123 -12.75 -19.17 5.22
C SER A 123 -13.35 -17.76 5.26
N TRP A 124 -13.84 -17.24 4.11
CA TRP A 124 -14.49 -15.95 3.96
C TRP A 124 -16.00 -15.99 4.13
N LEU A 125 -16.59 -17.20 4.19
CA LEU A 125 -18.01 -17.41 4.40
C LEU A 125 -18.39 -17.26 5.88
N ASP A 126 -19.67 -16.98 6.13
CA ASP A 126 -20.29 -16.89 7.47
C ASP A 126 -19.58 -15.95 8.42
N ARG A 127 -19.11 -14.81 7.90
CA ARG A 127 -18.46 -13.77 8.70
C ARG A 127 -18.74 -12.39 8.12
N ASP A 128 -18.71 -11.38 8.98
CA ASP A 128 -18.76 -9.98 8.56
C ASP A 128 -17.51 -9.62 7.75
N LEU A 129 -17.73 -8.88 6.66
CA LEU A 129 -16.68 -8.38 5.80
C LEU A 129 -16.76 -6.85 5.72
N GLY A 130 -15.60 -6.21 5.76
CA GLY A 130 -15.47 -4.80 5.51
C GLY A 130 -15.33 -4.48 4.02
N ILE A 131 -15.51 -3.22 3.67
CA ILE A 131 -15.22 -2.70 2.34
C ILE A 131 -14.18 -1.59 2.45
N ALA A 132 -13.17 -1.64 1.60
CA ALA A 132 -12.13 -0.63 1.53
C ALA A 132 -11.59 -0.52 0.10
N GLY A 133 -11.20 0.68 -0.30
CA GLY A 133 -10.68 0.91 -1.65
C GLY A 133 -10.53 2.39 -1.96
N ARG A 134 -10.27 2.68 -3.22
CA ARG A 134 -10.22 4.02 -3.77
C ARG A 134 -11.50 4.31 -4.52
N VAL A 135 -12.08 5.48 -4.29
CA VAL A 135 -13.30 5.95 -4.94
C VAL A 135 -12.98 7.19 -5.77
N PHE A 136 -13.46 7.21 -7.00
CA PHE A 136 -13.43 8.42 -7.84
C PHE A 136 -14.78 9.12 -7.70
N VAL A 137 -14.74 10.39 -7.36
CA VAL A 137 -15.94 11.22 -7.21
C VAL A 137 -15.91 12.33 -8.25
N HIS A 138 -16.99 12.48 -8.99
CA HIS A 138 -17.17 13.60 -9.91
C HIS A 138 -17.83 14.76 -9.16
N VAL A 139 -17.09 15.86 -9.02
CA VAL A 139 -17.60 17.09 -8.38
C VAL A 139 -17.31 18.26 -9.30
N ASN A 140 -18.36 18.91 -9.81
CA ASN A 140 -18.25 20.11 -10.65
C ASN A 140 -17.19 19.97 -11.80
N TRP A 141 -17.18 18.82 -12.50
CA TRP A 141 -16.23 18.49 -13.56
C TRP A 141 -14.77 18.29 -13.11
N ILE A 142 -14.53 18.16 -11.81
CA ILE A 142 -13.22 17.86 -11.23
C ILE A 142 -13.28 16.47 -10.58
N TYR A 143 -12.27 15.64 -10.84
CA TYR A 143 -12.13 14.33 -10.20
C TYR A 143 -11.18 14.44 -9.00
N TYR A 144 -11.63 13.97 -7.84
CA TYR A 144 -10.81 13.82 -6.64
C TYR A 144 -10.49 12.33 -6.41
N LEU A 145 -9.28 12.08 -5.98
CA LEU A 145 -8.76 10.75 -5.60
C LEU A 145 -8.87 10.57 -4.08
#